data_216d0abef74d78e7a45bccc783f0e73d
#
_entry.id   216d0abef74d78e7a45bccc783f0e73d
#
_cell.length_a   1.000
_cell.length_b   1.000
_cell.length_c   1.000
_cell.angle_alpha   90.00
_cell.angle_beta   90.00
_cell.angle_gamma   90.00
#
_symmetry.space_group_name_H-M   'P 1'
#
loop_
_entity.id
_entity.type
_entity.pdbx_description
1 polymer ?
#
loop_
_entity_poly.entity_id
_entity_poly.type
_entity_poly.pdbx_seq_one_letter_code
_entity_poly.pdbx_strand_id
1 'polypeptide(L)'
;YIYVTLTDHIYCSYQAVQQGRYKESDLPDASDKYPVPYQIAQEALAIYRERLLDNFPSDEVNRIAYHFINAEGETNLEGQSHLGRRKDILAAVEAELKKNGIKRSAENSNFYDRFMIHLNYFLDYLDRSRDDNVSLLEMESQIQMTYPQAYQVGSDIYQIIAQKTGIDLYRSERVYLVLHIQRLL
;
A
#
# COMPACT_ATOMS: atom_id res chain seq x y z
N TYR A 1 4.55 -10.80 -1.90
CA TYR A 1 3.63 -9.65 -1.73
C TYR A 1 3.12 -9.57 -0.29
N ILE A 2 2.37 -10.56 0.21
CA ILE A 2 1.84 -10.57 1.59
C ILE A 2 2.91 -10.34 2.67
N TYR A 3 4.12 -10.87 2.49
CA TYR A 3 5.20 -10.72 3.47
C TYR A 3 5.58 -9.27 3.73
N VAL A 4 5.68 -8.45 2.68
CA VAL A 4 6.06 -7.04 2.83
C VAL A 4 4.96 -6.25 3.51
N THR A 5 3.74 -6.47 3.07
CA THR A 5 2.56 -5.75 3.56
C THR A 5 2.26 -6.09 5.01
N LEU A 6 2.36 -7.37 5.34
CA LEU A 6 2.18 -7.84 6.71
C LEU A 6 3.33 -7.34 7.62
N THR A 7 4.57 -7.33 7.13
CA THR A 7 5.71 -6.81 7.89
C THR A 7 5.57 -5.31 8.17
N ASP A 8 5.21 -4.51 7.16
CA ASP A 8 4.96 -3.07 7.34
C ASP A 8 3.80 -2.83 8.32
N HIS A 9 2.72 -3.61 8.22
CA HIS A 9 1.60 -3.55 9.16
C HIS A 9 2.06 -3.85 10.60
N ILE A 10 2.75 -4.96 10.81
CA ILE A 10 3.24 -5.37 12.14
C ILE A 10 4.15 -4.29 12.74
N TYR A 11 5.06 -3.74 11.93
CA TYR A 11 5.95 -2.67 12.38
C TYR A 11 5.17 -1.42 12.80
N CYS A 12 4.18 -1.00 12.02
CA CYS A 12 3.32 0.13 12.35
C CYS A 12 2.50 -0.13 13.62
N SER A 13 1.91 -1.31 13.77
CA SER A 13 1.15 -1.70 14.96
C SER A 13 2.04 -1.76 16.19
N TYR A 14 3.24 -2.35 16.09
CA TYR A 14 4.24 -2.36 17.15
C TYR A 14 4.57 -0.94 17.64
N GLN A 15 4.85 -0.02 16.71
CA GLN A 15 5.12 1.38 17.03
C GLN A 15 3.92 2.06 17.71
N ALA A 16 2.71 1.80 17.20
CA ALA A 16 1.48 2.37 17.74
C ALA A 16 1.20 1.90 19.17
N VAL A 17 1.40 0.61 19.46
CA VAL A 17 1.23 0.05 20.81
C VAL A 17 2.27 0.64 21.75
N GLN A 18 3.55 0.67 21.36
CA GLN A 18 4.61 1.25 22.20
C GLN A 18 4.39 2.72 22.54
N GLN A 19 3.80 3.48 21.63
CA GLN A 19 3.56 4.91 21.77
C GLN A 19 2.19 5.24 22.38
N GLY A 20 1.40 4.22 22.78
CA GLY A 20 0.05 4.41 23.31
C GLY A 20 -0.93 5.04 22.30
N ARG A 21 -0.67 4.90 21.00
CA ARG A 21 -1.49 5.44 19.90
C ARG A 21 -2.27 4.37 19.15
N TYR A 22 -2.25 3.14 19.66
CA TYR A 22 -2.99 2.06 19.05
C TYR A 22 -4.49 2.34 19.07
N LYS A 23 -5.15 2.09 17.96
CA LYS A 23 -6.61 2.15 17.81
C LYS A 23 -7.12 0.75 17.51
N GLU A 24 -8.19 0.37 18.18
CA GLU A 24 -8.88 -0.89 17.90
C GLU A 24 -9.33 -0.97 16.43
N SER A 25 -9.45 -2.19 15.94
CA SER A 25 -9.84 -2.46 14.57
C SER A 25 -11.35 -2.32 14.39
N ASP A 26 -11.76 -1.53 13.39
CA ASP A 26 -13.16 -1.44 12.96
C ASP A 26 -13.53 -2.54 11.93
N LEU A 27 -12.60 -3.46 11.63
CA LEU A 27 -12.84 -4.55 10.70
C LEU A 27 -13.81 -5.55 11.31
N PRO A 28 -14.85 -6.00 10.56
CA PRO A 28 -15.76 -7.01 11.05
C PRO A 28 -15.06 -8.35 11.23
N ASP A 29 -15.48 -9.12 12.24
CA ASP A 29 -15.06 -10.50 12.39
C ASP A 29 -15.62 -11.33 11.22
N ALA A 30 -14.72 -11.95 10.47
CA ALA A 30 -15.05 -12.81 9.34
C ALA A 30 -14.55 -14.26 9.55
N SER A 31 -14.30 -14.66 10.79
CA SER A 31 -13.76 -15.97 11.16
C SER A 31 -14.62 -17.14 10.69
N ASP A 32 -15.94 -16.99 10.72
CA ASP A 32 -16.87 -18.02 10.23
C ASP A 32 -16.71 -18.27 8.72
N LYS A 33 -16.45 -17.22 7.96
CA LYS A 33 -16.31 -17.30 6.50
C LYS A 33 -14.89 -17.70 6.07
N TYR A 34 -13.88 -17.31 6.84
CA TYR A 34 -12.46 -17.48 6.53
C TYR A 34 -11.68 -18.10 7.71
N PRO A 35 -12.01 -19.34 8.13
CA PRO A 35 -11.44 -19.95 9.33
C PRO A 35 -9.92 -20.15 9.25
N VAL A 36 -9.37 -20.48 8.07
CA VAL A 36 -7.92 -20.71 7.90
C VAL A 36 -7.11 -19.41 8.04
N PRO A 37 -7.43 -18.29 7.35
CA PRO A 37 -6.79 -16.99 7.61
C PRO A 37 -6.82 -16.57 9.07
N TYR A 38 -7.92 -16.79 9.77
CA TYR A 38 -8.04 -16.44 11.19
C TYR A 38 -7.19 -17.34 12.09
N GLN A 39 -7.09 -18.64 11.80
CA GLN A 39 -6.19 -19.54 12.53
C GLN A 39 -4.73 -19.09 12.36
N ILE A 40 -4.30 -18.79 11.12
CA ILE A 40 -2.94 -18.29 10.84
C ILE A 40 -2.69 -16.96 11.57
N ALA A 41 -3.69 -16.07 11.58
CA ALA A 41 -3.57 -14.80 12.28
C ALA A 41 -3.44 -14.95 13.80
N GLN A 42 -4.15 -15.89 14.41
CA GLN A 42 -4.04 -16.20 15.83
C GLN A 42 -2.64 -16.73 16.18
N GLU A 43 -2.12 -17.66 15.38
CA GLU A 43 -0.76 -18.20 15.55
C GLU A 43 0.30 -17.09 15.37
N ALA A 44 0.13 -16.23 14.37
CA ALA A 44 1.00 -15.08 14.16
C ALA A 44 0.98 -14.11 15.35
N LEU A 45 -0.20 -13.77 15.87
CA LEU A 45 -0.32 -12.90 17.03
C LEU A 45 0.35 -13.50 18.29
N ALA A 46 0.24 -14.82 18.48
CA ALA A 46 0.93 -15.50 19.57
C ALA A 46 2.46 -15.33 19.47
N ILE A 47 3.01 -15.49 18.24
CA ILE A 47 4.44 -15.27 17.98
C ILE A 47 4.82 -13.80 18.25
N TYR A 48 4.01 -12.83 17.84
CA TYR A 48 4.29 -11.41 18.07
C TYR A 48 4.28 -11.06 19.55
N ARG A 49 3.36 -11.65 20.33
CA ARG A 49 3.34 -11.48 21.79
C ARG A 49 4.57 -12.07 22.45
N GLU A 50 5.03 -13.22 21.99
CA GLU A 50 6.23 -13.86 22.52
C GLU A 50 7.50 -13.11 22.14
N ARG A 51 7.60 -12.60 20.90
CA ARG A 51 8.87 -12.13 20.32
C ARG A 51 9.02 -10.61 20.25
N LEU A 52 7.93 -9.87 20.26
CA LEU A 52 7.95 -8.41 20.09
C LEU A 52 7.40 -7.68 21.32
N LEU A 53 6.12 -7.85 21.63
CA LEU A 53 5.42 -7.20 22.74
C LEU A 53 4.35 -8.12 23.28
N ASP A 54 4.40 -8.43 24.58
CA ASP A 54 3.42 -9.27 25.28
C ASP A 54 2.00 -8.69 25.30
N ASN A 55 1.89 -7.37 25.21
CA ASN A 55 0.63 -6.63 25.24
C ASN A 55 0.07 -6.27 23.84
N PHE A 56 0.47 -6.99 22.77
CA PHE A 56 -0.19 -6.81 21.46
C PHE A 56 -1.70 -7.05 21.59
N PRO A 57 -2.55 -6.09 21.14
CA PRO A 57 -3.99 -6.18 21.24
C PRO A 57 -4.58 -7.40 20.51
N SER A 58 -5.66 -7.95 21.05
CA SER A 58 -6.27 -9.17 20.49
C SER A 58 -6.99 -8.94 19.17
N ASP A 59 -7.45 -7.73 18.91
CA ASP A 59 -8.13 -7.34 17.67
C ASP A 59 -7.17 -7.25 16.47
N GLU A 60 -5.85 -7.28 16.69
CA GLU A 60 -4.86 -7.44 15.62
C GLU A 60 -5.07 -8.75 14.82
N VAL A 61 -5.70 -9.77 15.41
CA VAL A 61 -6.10 -10.98 14.68
C VAL A 61 -6.94 -10.62 13.45
N ASN A 62 -7.92 -9.70 13.57
CA ASN A 62 -8.72 -9.27 12.45
C ASN A 62 -7.87 -8.65 11.34
N ARG A 63 -6.99 -7.72 11.67
CA ARG A 63 -6.12 -7.05 10.70
C ARG A 63 -5.19 -8.02 10.00
N ILE A 64 -4.55 -8.90 10.76
CA ILE A 64 -3.67 -9.93 10.23
C ILE A 64 -4.44 -10.88 9.32
N ALA A 65 -5.62 -11.37 9.75
CA ALA A 65 -6.46 -12.26 8.96
C ALA A 65 -6.86 -11.63 7.61
N TYR A 66 -7.23 -10.35 7.62
CA TYR A 66 -7.58 -9.63 6.39
C TYR A 66 -6.42 -9.47 5.41
N HIS A 67 -5.17 -9.46 5.85
CA HIS A 67 -4.02 -9.53 4.94
C HIS A 67 -3.99 -10.85 4.18
N PHE A 68 -4.31 -11.98 4.83
CA PHE A 68 -4.39 -13.30 4.20
C PHE A 68 -5.63 -13.44 3.32
N ILE A 69 -6.80 -12.98 3.77
CA ILE A 69 -8.06 -13.00 3.00
C ILE A 69 -7.90 -12.20 1.70
N ASN A 70 -7.29 -11.03 1.77
CA ASN A 70 -7.05 -10.20 0.60
C ASN A 70 -6.05 -10.83 -0.36
N ALA A 71 -5.04 -11.55 0.15
CA ALA A 71 -4.08 -12.28 -0.67
C ALA A 71 -4.73 -13.49 -1.37
N GLU A 72 -5.67 -14.18 -0.71
CA GLU A 72 -6.44 -15.29 -1.32
C GLU A 72 -7.48 -14.80 -2.34
N GLY A 73 -8.09 -13.62 -2.11
CA GLY A 73 -9.06 -13.00 -3.02
C GLY A 73 -8.48 -12.67 -4.39
N GLU A 74 -7.16 -12.58 -4.52
CA GLU A 74 -6.47 -12.45 -5.80
C GLU A 74 -6.61 -13.70 -6.70
N THR A 75 -7.09 -14.83 -6.17
CA THR A 75 -7.23 -16.09 -6.90
C THR A 75 -8.67 -16.41 -7.35
N ASN A 76 -9.70 -15.63 -6.98
CA ASN A 76 -11.09 -15.89 -7.29
C ASN A 76 -11.67 -15.07 -8.46
N LEU A 77 -12.53 -15.74 -9.25
CA LEU A 77 -13.01 -15.44 -10.61
C LEU A 77 -13.69 -14.07 -10.89
N GLU A 78 -14.05 -13.29 -9.88
CA GLU A 78 -14.50 -11.90 -10.06
C GLU A 78 -13.31 -10.95 -10.31
N GLY A 79 -12.12 -11.41 -9.97
CA GLY A 79 -10.85 -10.71 -10.16
C GLY A 79 -10.34 -10.60 -11.60
N GLN A 80 -10.89 -11.33 -12.57
CA GLN A 80 -10.28 -11.36 -13.91
C GLN A 80 -10.36 -10.02 -14.65
N SER A 81 -11.43 -9.26 -14.52
CA SER A 81 -11.51 -7.93 -15.13
C SER A 81 -10.70 -6.88 -14.35
N HIS A 82 -10.66 -6.98 -13.04
CA HIS A 82 -9.83 -6.11 -12.18
C HIS A 82 -8.34 -6.46 -12.29
N LEU A 83 -7.98 -7.74 -12.34
CA LEU A 83 -6.60 -8.22 -12.55
C LEU A 83 -6.05 -7.82 -13.92
N GLY A 84 -6.84 -7.89 -15.00
CA GLY A 84 -6.47 -7.43 -16.34
C GLY A 84 -6.17 -5.93 -16.33
N ARG A 85 -7.11 -5.13 -15.82
CA ARG A 85 -6.97 -3.68 -15.71
C ARG A 85 -5.77 -3.27 -14.83
N ARG A 86 -5.56 -3.96 -13.71
CA ARG A 86 -4.42 -3.74 -12.83
C ARG A 86 -3.09 -3.99 -13.52
N LYS A 87 -2.94 -5.13 -14.23
CA LYS A 87 -1.74 -5.43 -15.01
C LYS A 87 -1.47 -4.36 -16.07
N ASP A 88 -2.51 -3.87 -16.74
CA ASP A 88 -2.38 -2.82 -17.74
C ASP A 88 -1.95 -1.48 -17.13
N ILE A 89 -2.41 -1.17 -15.92
CA ILE A 89 -1.98 0.03 -15.19
C ILE A 89 -0.52 -0.11 -14.77
N LEU A 90 -0.15 -1.22 -14.14
CA LEU A 90 1.23 -1.45 -13.72
C LEU A 90 2.21 -1.42 -14.89
N ALA A 91 1.86 -2.06 -16.02
CA ALA A 91 2.67 -2.02 -17.24
C ALA A 91 2.82 -0.60 -17.80
N ALA A 92 1.76 0.22 -17.76
CA ALA A 92 1.82 1.61 -18.19
C ALA A 92 2.68 2.47 -17.25
N VAL A 93 2.61 2.25 -15.95
CA VAL A 93 3.48 2.93 -14.97
C VAL A 93 4.93 2.53 -15.16
N GLU A 94 5.24 1.25 -15.34
CA GLU A 94 6.60 0.78 -15.63
C GLU A 94 7.15 1.37 -16.94
N ALA A 95 6.31 1.50 -17.96
CA ALA A 95 6.70 2.14 -19.22
C ALA A 95 7.03 3.61 -19.02
N GLU A 96 6.24 4.35 -18.23
CA GLU A 96 6.51 5.75 -17.91
C GLU A 96 7.79 5.93 -17.08
N LEU A 97 8.01 5.07 -16.07
CA LEU A 97 9.28 5.04 -15.33
C LEU A 97 10.47 4.83 -16.27
N LYS A 98 10.39 3.83 -17.15
CA LYS A 98 11.44 3.50 -18.11
C LYS A 98 11.71 4.64 -19.10
N LYS A 99 10.68 5.32 -19.58
CA LYS A 99 10.78 6.50 -20.45
C LYS A 99 11.59 7.62 -19.79
N ASN A 100 11.46 7.77 -18.47
CA ASN A 100 12.20 8.74 -17.67
C ASN A 100 13.54 8.20 -17.13
N GLY A 101 14.04 7.10 -17.66
CA GLY A 101 15.34 6.51 -17.28
C GLY A 101 15.33 5.72 -15.97
N ILE A 102 14.16 5.61 -15.31
CA ILE A 102 14.01 4.89 -14.04
C ILE A 102 13.78 3.41 -14.33
N LYS A 103 14.76 2.59 -13.97
CA LYS A 103 14.72 1.12 -14.10
C LYS A 103 15.15 0.50 -12.78
N ARG A 104 14.61 -0.68 -12.49
CA ARG A 104 15.09 -1.47 -11.37
C ARG A 104 16.56 -1.83 -11.57
N SER A 105 17.41 -1.48 -10.62
CA SER A 105 18.84 -1.80 -10.60
C SER A 105 19.22 -2.40 -9.24
N ALA A 106 20.46 -2.86 -9.10
CA ALA A 106 20.96 -3.37 -7.83
C ALA A 106 20.98 -2.25 -6.74
N GLU A 107 21.25 -1.02 -7.15
CA GLU A 107 21.39 0.13 -6.26
C GLU A 107 20.03 0.64 -5.73
N ASN A 108 18.96 0.55 -6.56
CA ASN A 108 17.65 1.09 -6.21
C ASN A 108 16.58 0.00 -5.96
N SER A 109 16.95 -1.28 -6.00
CA SER A 109 15.99 -2.40 -5.94
C SER A 109 15.01 -2.30 -4.78
N ASN A 110 15.50 -1.98 -3.58
CA ASN A 110 14.65 -1.84 -2.39
C ASN A 110 13.60 -0.74 -2.53
N PHE A 111 13.98 0.42 -3.06
CA PHE A 111 13.06 1.53 -3.28
C PHE A 111 12.09 1.26 -4.43
N TYR A 112 12.59 0.63 -5.52
CA TYR A 112 11.77 0.28 -6.67
C TYR A 112 10.72 -0.77 -6.30
N ASP A 113 11.10 -1.84 -5.63
CA ASP A 113 10.19 -2.89 -5.20
C ASP A 113 9.17 -2.35 -4.19
N ARG A 114 9.60 -1.51 -3.26
CA ARG A 114 8.71 -0.83 -2.32
C ARG A 114 7.70 0.09 -3.02
N PHE A 115 8.15 0.86 -4.02
CA PHE A 115 7.26 1.68 -4.83
C PHE A 115 6.19 0.84 -5.54
N MET A 116 6.60 -0.24 -6.21
CA MET A 116 5.67 -1.13 -6.92
C MET A 116 4.67 -1.82 -5.97
N ILE A 117 5.09 -2.16 -4.76
CA ILE A 117 4.23 -2.70 -3.72
C ILE A 117 3.19 -1.66 -3.28
N HIS A 118 3.63 -0.44 -2.95
CA HIS A 118 2.72 0.64 -2.56
C HIS A 118 1.75 1.00 -3.67
N LEU A 119 2.21 1.00 -4.94
CA LEU A 119 1.35 1.21 -6.08
C LEU A 119 0.26 0.13 -6.19
N ASN A 120 0.60 -1.14 -5.98
CA ASN A 120 -0.37 -2.22 -5.95
C ASN A 120 -1.42 -2.01 -4.86
N TYR A 121 -1.00 -1.62 -3.65
CA TYR A 121 -1.92 -1.27 -2.57
C TYR A 121 -2.83 -0.11 -2.93
N PHE A 122 -2.24 0.94 -3.46
CA PHE A 122 -3.00 2.10 -3.89
C PHE A 122 -4.11 1.71 -4.86
N LEU A 123 -3.81 0.85 -5.84
CA LEU A 123 -4.79 0.36 -6.81
C LEU A 123 -5.90 -0.49 -6.16
N ASP A 124 -5.62 -1.19 -5.05
CA ASP A 124 -6.64 -1.96 -4.30
C ASP A 124 -7.58 -1.09 -3.49
N TYR A 125 -7.18 0.12 -3.16
CA TYR A 125 -7.94 1.03 -2.30
C TYR A 125 -8.56 2.22 -3.03
N LEU A 126 -8.43 2.30 -4.37
CA LEU A 126 -8.94 3.41 -5.17
C LEU A 126 -10.45 3.65 -5.00
N ASP A 127 -11.24 2.59 -4.85
CA ASP A 127 -12.69 2.67 -4.74
C ASP A 127 -13.18 3.01 -3.32
N ARG A 128 -12.26 3.14 -2.36
CA ARG A 128 -12.63 3.45 -0.97
C ARG A 128 -12.65 4.95 -0.76
N SER A 129 -13.75 5.45 -0.19
CA SER A 129 -13.86 6.84 0.24
C SER A 129 -12.76 7.16 1.26
N ARG A 130 -11.96 8.17 0.97
CA ARG A 130 -10.92 8.72 1.84
C ARG A 130 -11.00 10.24 1.78
N ASP A 131 -10.40 10.87 2.75
CA ASP A 131 -10.13 12.29 2.72
C ASP A 131 -8.71 12.56 2.22
N ASP A 132 -8.52 13.70 1.55
CA ASP A 132 -7.19 14.17 1.19
C ASP A 132 -6.32 14.36 2.45
N ASN A 133 -5.06 13.96 2.35
CA ASN A 133 -4.11 14.24 3.41
C ASN A 133 -3.67 15.71 3.35
N VAL A 134 -4.25 16.53 4.22
CA VAL A 134 -4.04 17.98 4.26
C VAL A 134 -2.55 18.32 4.41
N SER A 135 -1.82 17.61 5.27
CA SER A 135 -0.39 17.86 5.47
C SER A 135 0.44 17.64 4.20
N LEU A 136 0.09 16.62 3.39
CA LEU A 136 0.75 16.42 2.10
C LEU A 136 0.41 17.51 1.10
N LEU A 137 -0.84 17.97 1.08
CA LEU A 137 -1.26 19.08 0.19
C LEU A 137 -0.56 20.40 0.52
N GLU A 138 -0.37 20.70 1.81
CA GLU A 138 0.36 21.89 2.25
C GLU A 138 1.83 21.87 1.80
N MET A 139 2.42 20.67 1.71
CA MET A 139 3.81 20.49 1.25
C MET A 139 3.96 20.45 -0.28
N GLU A 140 2.88 20.34 -1.04
CA GLU A 140 2.91 20.08 -2.48
C GLU A 140 3.77 21.10 -3.24
N SER A 141 3.56 22.41 -2.99
CA SER A 141 4.30 23.48 -3.65
C SER A 141 5.80 23.41 -3.36
N GLN A 142 6.16 23.11 -2.12
CA GLN A 142 7.56 22.97 -1.73
C GLN A 142 8.20 21.75 -2.39
N ILE A 143 7.49 20.63 -2.45
CA ILE A 143 7.94 19.39 -3.09
C ILE A 143 8.13 19.61 -4.59
N GLN A 144 7.22 20.31 -5.26
CA GLN A 144 7.32 20.65 -6.68
C GLN A 144 8.56 21.50 -6.98
N MET A 145 8.84 22.50 -6.13
CA MET A 145 10.02 23.34 -6.29
C MET A 145 11.32 22.59 -6.02
N THR A 146 11.31 21.73 -5.01
CA THR A 146 12.52 21.01 -4.57
C THR A 146 12.86 19.82 -5.47
N TYR A 147 11.83 19.13 -5.99
CA TYR A 147 11.97 17.90 -6.77
C TYR A 147 11.20 17.96 -8.10
N PRO A 148 11.52 18.91 -9.00
CA PRO A 148 10.73 19.18 -10.21
C PRO A 148 10.65 17.96 -11.15
N GLN A 149 11.73 17.19 -11.29
CA GLN A 149 11.74 15.98 -12.13
C GLN A 149 10.84 14.87 -11.53
N ALA A 150 10.96 14.60 -10.24
CA ALA A 150 10.11 13.64 -9.55
C ALA A 150 8.65 14.06 -9.59
N TYR A 151 8.39 15.38 -9.47
CA TYR A 151 7.03 15.92 -9.54
C TYR A 151 6.40 15.72 -10.93
N GLN A 152 7.19 15.92 -12.00
CA GLN A 152 6.71 15.67 -13.36
C GLN A 152 6.37 14.18 -13.55
N VAL A 153 7.30 13.28 -13.25
CA VAL A 153 7.11 11.83 -13.41
C VAL A 153 5.96 11.31 -12.53
N GLY A 154 5.90 11.74 -11.28
CA GLY A 154 4.82 11.36 -10.35
C GLY A 154 3.45 11.86 -10.81
N SER A 155 3.40 13.07 -11.40
CA SER A 155 2.17 13.64 -11.97
C SER A 155 1.72 12.88 -13.23
N ASP A 156 2.66 12.48 -14.09
CA ASP A 156 2.34 11.68 -15.29
C ASP A 156 1.79 10.30 -14.88
N ILE A 157 2.40 9.65 -13.89
CA ILE A 157 1.90 8.39 -13.33
C ILE A 157 0.50 8.57 -12.71
N TYR A 158 0.28 9.62 -11.94
CA TYR A 158 -1.03 9.95 -11.39
C TYR A 158 -2.09 10.07 -12.49
N GLN A 159 -1.78 10.78 -13.58
CA GLN A 159 -2.68 10.92 -14.73
C GLN A 159 -2.95 9.57 -15.44
N ILE A 160 -1.93 8.73 -15.61
CA ILE A 160 -2.08 7.39 -16.19
C ILE A 160 -3.08 6.56 -15.38
N ILE A 161 -2.96 6.58 -14.05
CA ILE A 161 -3.84 5.84 -13.16
C ILE A 161 -5.27 6.39 -13.24
N ALA A 162 -5.45 7.71 -13.14
CA ALA A 162 -6.76 8.35 -13.24
C ALA A 162 -7.46 8.02 -14.56
N GLN A 163 -6.76 8.11 -15.69
CA GLN A 163 -7.32 7.81 -17.01
C GLN A 163 -7.70 6.35 -17.19
N LYS A 164 -6.85 5.43 -16.71
CA LYS A 164 -7.09 3.99 -16.86
C LYS A 164 -8.16 3.45 -15.91
N THR A 165 -8.33 4.07 -14.74
CA THR A 165 -9.33 3.67 -13.76
C THR A 165 -10.68 4.38 -13.97
N GLY A 166 -10.66 5.59 -14.50
CA GLY A 166 -11.81 6.47 -14.54
C GLY A 166 -12.21 7.04 -13.17
N ILE A 167 -11.34 6.93 -12.18
CA ILE A 167 -11.58 7.37 -10.82
C ILE A 167 -10.94 8.73 -10.59
N ASP A 168 -11.64 9.62 -9.90
CA ASP A 168 -11.10 10.89 -9.44
C ASP A 168 -10.20 10.67 -8.24
N LEU A 169 -8.89 10.72 -8.47
CA LEU A 169 -7.89 10.43 -7.45
C LEU A 169 -7.69 11.61 -6.51
N TYR A 170 -7.44 11.35 -5.25
CA TYR A 170 -7.08 12.38 -4.28
C TYR A 170 -5.75 13.07 -4.64
N ARG A 171 -5.69 14.38 -4.46
CA ARG A 171 -4.49 15.17 -4.79
C ARG A 171 -3.29 14.78 -3.93
N SER A 172 -3.51 14.39 -2.69
CA SER A 172 -2.46 13.89 -1.79
C SER A 172 -1.75 12.65 -2.33
N GLU A 173 -2.43 11.82 -3.12
CA GLU A 173 -1.82 10.65 -3.74
C GLU A 173 -0.77 11.02 -4.79
N ARG A 174 -0.96 12.13 -5.50
CA ARG A 174 0.09 12.66 -6.39
C ARG A 174 1.35 13.00 -5.63
N VAL A 175 1.23 13.72 -4.52
CA VAL A 175 2.36 14.08 -3.67
C VAL A 175 3.06 12.84 -3.15
N TYR A 176 2.29 11.84 -2.72
CA TYR A 176 2.82 10.57 -2.27
C TYR A 176 3.62 9.84 -3.35
N LEU A 177 3.09 9.75 -4.58
CA LEU A 177 3.80 9.18 -5.73
C LEU A 177 5.12 9.91 -6.00
N VAL A 178 5.10 11.25 -5.97
CA VAL A 178 6.30 12.08 -6.17
C VAL A 178 7.41 11.77 -5.17
N LEU A 179 7.07 11.62 -3.88
CA LEU A 179 8.04 11.28 -2.84
C LEU A 179 8.66 9.90 -3.05
N HIS A 180 7.90 8.95 -3.56
CA HIS A 180 8.44 7.64 -3.94
C HIS A 180 9.34 7.72 -5.17
N ILE A 181 8.94 8.45 -6.21
CA ILE A 181 9.73 8.63 -7.44
C ILE A 181 11.06 9.31 -7.14
N GLN A 182 11.08 10.31 -6.25
CA GLN A 182 12.31 11.01 -5.86
C GLN A 182 13.39 10.05 -5.32
N ARG A 183 12.99 8.95 -4.70
CA ARG A 183 13.94 7.95 -4.19
C ARG A 183 14.47 7.01 -5.28
N LEU A 184 13.89 7.05 -6.48
CA LEU A 184 14.26 6.24 -7.62
C LEU A 184 15.17 6.98 -8.61
N LEU A 185 15.18 8.32 -8.52
CA LEU A 185 16.04 9.22 -9.29
C LEU A 185 17.40 9.39 -8.63
#